data_24e73781a9c359610eb32fea73fc702a
#
_entry.id   24e73781a9c359610eb32fea73fc702a
#
_cell.length_a   1.000
_cell.length_b   1.000
_cell.length_c   1.000
_cell.angle_alpha   90.00
_cell.angle_beta   90.00
_cell.angle_gamma   90.00
#
_symmetry.space_group_name_H-M   'P 1'
#
loop_
_entity.id
_entity.type
_entity.pdbx_description
1 polymer ?
#
loop_
_entity_poly.entity_id
_entity_poly.type
_entity_poly.pdbx_seq_one_letter_code
_entity_poly.pdbx_strand_id
1 'polypeptide(L)'
;VNPRQRLRIALAKGRLYQPAVACFGRAGVRLDPDPGRRLLIPSSDPAIDFLTVKPADVAVYVESGAADLGVTGTDILRESEADVLEPLELGFGACRLVAASPAEDPWPERPGGQTARVATKYPRLAWEHFARAGRPVEIITVNGSVEVAPLLGLAHWIVDLVDTGNTLKANGLVERETILTVGAVLIANRASQKLKLDQHLALMRRLEAVAAPQGGGPSPSNPGTTAPVRP
;
A
#
# COMPACT_ATOMS: atom_id res chain seq x y z
N VAL A 1 24.40 12.89 -18.83
CA VAL A 1 23.65 11.61 -18.92
C VAL A 1 22.43 11.84 -19.78
N ASN A 2 22.20 10.98 -20.78
CA ASN A 2 21.03 11.07 -21.65
C ASN A 2 19.74 10.94 -20.77
N PRO A 3 18.74 11.83 -20.88
CA PRO A 3 17.50 11.77 -20.10
C PRO A 3 16.76 10.41 -20.18
N ARG A 4 16.94 9.66 -21.26
CA ARG A 4 16.39 8.31 -21.44
C ARG A 4 17.11 7.21 -20.64
N GLN A 5 18.30 7.51 -20.10
CA GLN A 5 19.11 6.58 -19.31
C GLN A 5 18.97 6.80 -17.80
N ARG A 6 18.26 7.84 -17.37
CA ARG A 6 18.05 8.10 -15.94
C ARG A 6 16.95 7.20 -15.40
N LEU A 7 17.11 6.74 -14.16
CA LEU A 7 16.02 6.08 -13.42
C LEU A 7 15.02 7.12 -12.93
N ARG A 8 13.75 6.91 -13.21
CA ARG A 8 12.65 7.69 -12.65
C ARG A 8 11.99 6.90 -11.54
N ILE A 9 11.88 7.49 -10.36
CA ILE A 9 11.32 6.85 -9.17
C ILE A 9 10.07 7.60 -8.74
N ALA A 10 8.91 6.95 -8.81
CA ALA A 10 7.64 7.52 -8.35
C ALA A 10 7.53 7.39 -6.82
N LEU A 11 7.27 8.52 -6.13
CA LEU A 11 7.04 8.57 -4.69
C LEU A 11 5.59 8.98 -4.41
N ALA A 12 4.92 8.21 -3.55
CA ALA A 12 3.59 8.53 -3.05
C ALA A 12 3.61 9.78 -2.16
N LYS A 13 2.79 10.80 -2.47
CA LYS A 13 2.53 11.90 -1.54
C LYS A 13 1.85 11.40 -0.26
N GLY A 14 1.99 12.15 0.82
CA GLY A 14 1.34 11.83 2.10
C GLY A 14 2.22 10.96 3.01
N ARG A 15 1.64 9.99 3.70
CA ARG A 15 2.23 9.23 4.80
C ARG A 15 3.61 8.61 4.49
N LEU A 16 3.78 8.06 3.31
CA LEU A 16 5.03 7.38 2.93
C LEU A 16 6.10 8.33 2.38
N TYR A 17 5.77 9.60 2.06
CA TYR A 17 6.69 10.50 1.38
C TYR A 17 7.96 10.78 2.18
N GLN A 18 7.82 11.32 3.40
CA GLN A 18 8.97 11.69 4.24
C GLN A 18 9.82 10.46 4.62
N PRO A 19 9.25 9.32 5.04
CA PRO A 19 10.04 8.10 5.27
C PRO A 19 10.79 7.62 4.02
N ALA A 20 10.19 7.71 2.83
CA ALA A 20 10.85 7.35 1.57
C ALA A 20 12.03 8.29 1.29
N VAL A 21 11.82 9.61 1.38
CA VAL A 21 12.90 10.61 1.23
C VAL A 21 14.06 10.33 2.18
N ALA A 22 13.77 10.03 3.45
CA ALA A 22 14.78 9.71 4.45
C ALA A 22 15.53 8.40 4.09
N CYS A 23 14.81 7.37 3.61
CA CYS A 23 15.39 6.09 3.19
C CYS A 23 16.35 6.29 2.01
N PHE A 24 15.94 6.98 0.94
CA PHE A 24 16.81 7.32 -0.18
C PHE A 24 17.99 8.18 0.25
N GLY A 25 17.78 9.14 1.15
CA GLY A 25 18.85 9.97 1.72
C GLY A 25 19.95 9.15 2.42
N ARG A 26 19.56 8.15 3.22
CA ARG A 26 20.51 7.20 3.85
C ARG A 26 21.22 6.34 2.80
N ALA A 27 20.52 5.98 1.70
CA ALA A 27 21.11 5.27 0.57
C ALA A 27 22.01 6.18 -0.32
N GLY A 28 22.25 7.44 0.09
CA GLY A 28 23.11 8.40 -0.62
C GLY A 28 22.43 9.06 -1.83
N VAL A 29 21.10 8.98 -1.95
CA VAL A 29 20.32 9.65 -3.00
C VAL A 29 19.43 10.71 -2.35
N ARG A 30 19.88 11.96 -2.35
CA ARG A 30 19.13 13.06 -1.75
C ARG A 30 18.27 13.74 -2.81
N LEU A 31 17.01 13.95 -2.48
CA LEU A 31 16.12 14.76 -3.29
C LEU A 31 16.43 16.25 -3.08
N ASP A 32 16.11 17.08 -4.06
CA ASP A 32 16.08 18.54 -3.90
C ASP A 32 15.12 18.87 -2.73
N PRO A 33 15.59 19.54 -1.66
CA PRO A 33 14.78 19.80 -0.46
C PRO A 33 13.65 20.80 -0.72
N ASP A 34 13.79 21.65 -1.73
CA ASP A 34 12.77 22.62 -2.14
C ASP A 34 12.41 22.46 -3.63
N PRO A 35 11.62 21.44 -3.96
CA PRO A 35 11.22 21.23 -5.35
C PRO A 35 10.21 22.28 -5.84
N GLY A 36 9.66 23.12 -4.96
CA GLY A 36 8.59 24.06 -5.27
C GLY A 36 7.36 23.33 -5.84
N ARG A 37 6.87 23.77 -7.02
CA ARG A 37 5.74 23.12 -7.71
C ARG A 37 6.18 22.04 -8.71
N ARG A 38 7.46 21.72 -8.78
CA ARG A 38 7.97 20.69 -9.71
C ARG A 38 7.48 19.32 -9.27
N LEU A 39 6.96 18.55 -10.20
CA LEU A 39 6.56 17.15 -9.99
C LEU A 39 7.69 16.19 -10.33
N LEU A 40 8.61 16.57 -11.23
CA LEU A 40 9.85 15.87 -11.51
C LEU A 40 10.97 16.59 -10.76
N ILE A 41 11.58 15.88 -9.81
CA ILE A 41 12.53 16.41 -8.83
C ILE A 41 13.89 15.78 -9.10
N PRO A 42 14.92 16.59 -9.45
CA PRO A 42 16.28 16.08 -9.54
C PRO A 42 16.79 15.55 -8.20
N SER A 43 17.75 14.64 -8.26
CA SER A 43 18.45 14.18 -7.06
C SER A 43 19.94 14.53 -7.12
N SER A 44 20.63 14.30 -5.99
CA SER A 44 22.08 14.40 -5.89
C SER A 44 22.82 13.38 -6.76
N ASP A 45 22.12 12.34 -7.21
CA ASP A 45 22.64 11.35 -8.14
C ASP A 45 22.17 11.71 -9.58
N PRO A 46 23.08 12.10 -10.49
CA PRO A 46 22.70 12.55 -11.83
C PRO A 46 22.02 11.47 -12.68
N ALA A 47 22.02 10.21 -12.23
CA ALA A 47 21.35 9.10 -12.89
C ALA A 47 19.93 8.87 -12.40
N ILE A 48 19.44 9.62 -11.39
CA ILE A 48 18.16 9.39 -10.74
C ILE A 48 17.33 10.68 -10.67
N ASP A 49 16.08 10.58 -11.10
CA ASP A 49 15.04 11.61 -10.90
C ASP A 49 13.88 11.03 -10.10
N PHE A 50 13.25 11.87 -9.29
CA PHE A 50 12.04 11.51 -8.56
C PHE A 50 10.81 12.16 -9.17
N LEU A 51 9.69 11.43 -9.11
CA LEU A 51 8.37 11.90 -9.51
C LEU A 51 7.43 11.80 -8.31
N THR A 52 6.75 12.89 -7.94
CA THR A 52 5.77 12.85 -6.84
C THR A 52 4.35 12.80 -7.37
N VAL A 53 3.62 11.75 -7.00
CA VAL A 53 2.25 11.48 -7.46
C VAL A 53 1.32 11.15 -6.29
N LYS A 54 0.01 11.03 -6.56
CA LYS A 54 -0.92 10.51 -5.55
C LYS A 54 -0.61 9.04 -5.26
N PRO A 55 -0.88 8.54 -4.03
CA PRO A 55 -0.59 7.14 -3.68
C PRO A 55 -1.15 6.12 -4.67
N ALA A 56 -2.41 6.29 -5.08
CA ALA A 56 -3.06 5.37 -6.02
C ALA A 56 -2.43 5.36 -7.42
N ASP A 57 -1.72 6.43 -7.80
CA ASP A 57 -1.15 6.57 -9.14
C ASP A 57 0.24 5.94 -9.27
N VAL A 58 0.95 5.67 -8.15
CA VAL A 58 2.34 5.16 -8.19
C VAL A 58 2.43 3.88 -9.00
N ALA A 59 1.56 2.90 -8.71
CA ALA A 59 1.55 1.63 -9.42
C ALA A 59 1.28 1.80 -10.92
N VAL A 60 0.36 2.68 -11.29
CA VAL A 60 0.03 3.01 -12.69
C VAL A 60 1.23 3.59 -13.44
N TYR A 61 1.96 4.54 -12.82
CA TYR A 61 3.15 5.13 -13.44
C TYR A 61 4.28 4.11 -13.62
N VAL A 62 4.43 3.17 -12.68
CA VAL A 62 5.44 2.12 -12.79
C VAL A 62 5.02 1.07 -13.80
N GLU A 63 3.79 0.57 -13.75
CA GLU A 63 3.29 -0.44 -14.67
C GLU A 63 3.37 0.04 -16.14
N SER A 64 2.97 1.29 -16.40
CA SER A 64 3.04 1.89 -17.74
C SER A 64 4.47 2.20 -18.24
N GLY A 65 5.49 2.08 -17.37
CA GLY A 65 6.87 2.44 -17.70
C GLY A 65 7.14 3.97 -17.75
N ALA A 66 6.21 4.79 -17.30
CA ALA A 66 6.44 6.23 -17.12
C ALA A 66 7.41 6.50 -15.96
N ALA A 67 7.42 5.62 -14.95
CA ALA A 67 8.47 5.50 -13.96
C ALA A 67 9.12 4.11 -14.02
N ASP A 68 10.42 4.04 -13.73
CA ASP A 68 11.18 2.78 -13.69
C ASP A 68 10.94 2.02 -12.40
N LEU A 69 10.83 2.77 -11.31
CA LEU A 69 10.63 2.30 -9.94
C LEU A 69 9.55 3.14 -9.25
N GLY A 70 9.02 2.63 -8.15
CA GLY A 70 8.10 3.39 -7.31
C GLY A 70 8.13 2.93 -5.85
N VAL A 71 7.76 3.83 -4.94
CA VAL A 71 7.52 3.50 -3.54
C VAL A 71 6.05 3.68 -3.23
N THR A 72 5.40 2.60 -2.83
CA THR A 72 3.98 2.56 -2.50
C THR A 72 3.72 1.70 -1.27
N GLY A 73 2.48 1.71 -0.78
CA GLY A 73 2.04 0.79 0.25
C GLY A 73 1.56 -0.53 -0.37
N THR A 74 1.77 -1.64 0.35
CA THR A 74 1.25 -2.94 -0.08
C THR A 74 -0.27 -2.96 -0.19
N ASP A 75 -0.98 -2.11 0.57
CA ASP A 75 -2.43 -1.88 0.46
C ASP A 75 -2.85 -1.41 -0.94
N ILE A 76 -2.21 -0.34 -1.43
CA ILE A 76 -2.47 0.21 -2.76
C ILE A 76 -2.12 -0.81 -3.85
N LEU A 77 -0.98 -1.49 -3.69
CA LEU A 77 -0.53 -2.46 -4.67
C LEU A 77 -1.49 -3.66 -4.77
N ARG A 78 -1.93 -4.19 -3.62
CA ARG A 78 -2.91 -5.30 -3.60
C ARG A 78 -4.28 -4.85 -4.09
N GLU A 79 -4.71 -3.62 -3.83
CA GLU A 79 -5.98 -3.08 -4.34
C GLU A 79 -5.97 -2.91 -5.86
N SER A 80 -4.86 -2.42 -6.44
CA SER A 80 -4.75 -2.12 -7.87
C SER A 80 -4.48 -3.32 -8.77
N GLU A 81 -3.97 -4.43 -8.23
CA GLU A 81 -3.50 -5.62 -8.98
C GLU A 81 -2.50 -5.30 -10.12
N ALA A 82 -1.73 -4.22 -9.97
CA ALA A 82 -0.78 -3.78 -10.99
C ALA A 82 0.28 -4.85 -11.31
N ASP A 83 0.56 -5.07 -12.59
CA ASP A 83 1.60 -5.99 -13.05
C ASP A 83 2.99 -5.38 -12.97
N VAL A 84 3.52 -5.35 -11.75
CA VAL A 84 4.85 -4.84 -11.41
C VAL A 84 5.66 -5.88 -10.64
N LEU A 85 6.96 -5.66 -10.51
CA LEU A 85 7.81 -6.44 -9.61
C LEU A 85 7.88 -5.78 -8.24
N GLU A 86 8.05 -6.58 -7.19
CA GLU A 86 8.20 -6.15 -5.79
C GLU A 86 9.58 -6.54 -5.27
N PRO A 87 10.66 -5.88 -5.70
CA PRO A 87 12.01 -6.34 -5.40
C PRO A 87 12.44 -6.14 -3.94
N LEU A 88 11.85 -5.21 -3.20
CA LEU A 88 12.33 -4.89 -1.85
C LEU A 88 11.23 -4.32 -0.94
N GLU A 89 11.11 -4.86 0.26
CA GLU A 89 10.38 -4.23 1.37
C GLU A 89 11.27 -3.19 2.06
N LEU A 90 10.72 -1.99 2.30
CA LEU A 90 11.54 -0.84 2.74
C LEU A 90 11.61 -0.67 4.26
N GLY A 91 10.87 -1.48 5.04
CA GLY A 91 10.93 -1.50 6.50
C GLY A 91 10.33 -0.28 7.21
N PHE A 92 9.47 0.49 6.54
CA PHE A 92 8.75 1.62 7.15
C PHE A 92 7.29 1.64 6.69
N GLY A 93 6.49 2.53 7.31
CA GLY A 93 5.09 2.71 6.96
C GLY A 93 4.20 1.55 7.38
N ALA A 94 4.61 0.78 8.41
CA ALA A 94 3.82 -0.32 8.94
C ALA A 94 2.46 0.17 9.47
N CYS A 95 1.39 -0.49 9.07
CA CYS A 95 0.02 -0.31 9.59
C CYS A 95 -0.81 -1.55 9.23
N ARG A 96 -2.11 -1.52 9.53
CA ARG A 96 -3.03 -2.62 9.20
C ARG A 96 -4.21 -2.08 8.41
N LEU A 97 -4.68 -2.84 7.43
CA LEU A 97 -6.01 -2.68 6.85
C LEU A 97 -6.97 -3.52 7.69
N VAL A 98 -7.98 -2.90 8.26
CA VAL A 98 -8.90 -3.56 9.18
C VAL A 98 -10.35 -3.34 8.80
N ALA A 99 -11.21 -4.30 9.14
CA ALA A 99 -12.64 -4.10 9.22
C ALA A 99 -12.99 -3.58 10.63
N ALA A 100 -13.82 -2.53 10.69
CA ALA A 100 -14.26 -1.92 11.94
C ALA A 100 -15.75 -1.56 11.89
N SER A 101 -16.39 -1.48 13.06
CA SER A 101 -17.79 -1.10 13.18
C SER A 101 -18.02 -0.32 14.48
N PRO A 102 -19.17 0.37 14.66
CA PRO A 102 -19.61 0.81 15.97
C PRO A 102 -19.60 -0.36 16.97
N ALA A 103 -19.30 -0.07 18.25
CA ALA A 103 -19.16 -1.12 19.27
C ALA A 103 -20.44 -1.95 19.45
N GLU A 104 -21.59 -1.29 19.34
CA GLU A 104 -22.92 -1.88 19.55
C GLU A 104 -23.52 -2.47 18.26
N ASP A 105 -22.90 -2.22 17.10
CA ASP A 105 -23.42 -2.78 15.84
C ASP A 105 -23.19 -4.30 15.80
N PRO A 106 -24.18 -5.10 15.36
CA PRO A 106 -24.02 -6.54 15.23
C PRO A 106 -22.87 -6.91 14.30
N TRP A 107 -21.98 -7.75 14.79
CA TRP A 107 -20.84 -8.29 14.08
C TRP A 107 -20.69 -9.79 14.38
N PRO A 108 -20.40 -10.64 13.44
CA PRO A 108 -20.17 -10.41 11.99
C PRO A 108 -21.43 -10.46 11.13
N GLU A 109 -22.60 -10.68 11.74
CA GLU A 109 -23.87 -10.88 11.06
C GLU A 109 -24.90 -9.85 11.52
N ARG A 110 -25.74 -9.42 10.58
CA ARG A 110 -26.83 -8.50 10.87
C ARG A 110 -28.15 -9.24 11.10
N PRO A 111 -29.00 -8.72 12.00
CA PRO A 111 -30.31 -9.31 12.28
C PRO A 111 -31.15 -9.48 11.01
N GLY A 112 -31.88 -10.59 10.91
CA GLY A 112 -32.79 -10.87 9.81
C GLY A 112 -32.11 -11.11 8.45
N GLY A 113 -30.80 -11.43 8.43
CA GLY A 113 -30.08 -11.70 7.19
C GLY A 113 -29.83 -10.45 6.32
N GLN A 114 -29.89 -9.26 6.90
CA GLN A 114 -29.64 -8.01 6.15
C GLN A 114 -28.20 -7.95 5.66
N THR A 115 -28.01 -7.58 4.40
CA THR A 115 -26.71 -7.31 3.81
C THR A 115 -26.09 -6.08 4.47
N ALA A 116 -24.85 -6.20 4.98
CA ALA A 116 -24.14 -5.08 5.54
C ALA A 116 -23.60 -4.15 4.44
N ARG A 117 -23.70 -2.84 4.66
CA ARG A 117 -23.02 -1.84 3.83
C ARG A 117 -21.66 -1.54 4.44
N VAL A 118 -20.61 -1.56 3.62
CA VAL A 118 -19.21 -1.34 4.03
C VAL A 118 -18.63 -0.16 3.27
N ALA A 119 -18.29 0.91 3.98
CA ALA A 119 -17.62 2.05 3.37
C ALA A 119 -16.10 1.84 3.37
N THR A 120 -15.45 2.12 2.23
CA THR A 120 -14.01 1.94 2.10
C THR A 120 -13.43 2.65 0.87
N LYS A 121 -12.14 2.93 0.89
CA LYS A 121 -11.36 3.28 -0.32
C LYS A 121 -10.64 2.08 -0.94
N TYR A 122 -10.85 0.87 -0.38
CA TYR A 122 -10.29 -0.40 -0.84
C TYR A 122 -11.41 -1.39 -1.19
N PRO A 123 -12.21 -1.08 -2.24
CA PRO A 123 -13.41 -1.85 -2.56
C PRO A 123 -13.12 -3.32 -2.89
N ARG A 124 -12.01 -3.59 -3.60
CA ARG A 124 -11.66 -4.96 -3.99
C ARG A 124 -11.21 -5.79 -2.78
N LEU A 125 -10.27 -5.27 -1.99
CA LEU A 125 -9.78 -5.97 -0.80
C LEU A 125 -10.89 -6.21 0.22
N ALA A 126 -11.78 -5.23 0.42
CA ALA A 126 -12.93 -5.38 1.28
C ALA A 126 -13.88 -6.47 0.76
N TRP A 127 -14.25 -6.41 -0.52
CA TRP A 127 -15.13 -7.42 -1.11
C TRP A 127 -14.55 -8.83 -0.99
N GLU A 128 -13.27 -9.02 -1.35
CA GLU A 128 -12.60 -10.32 -1.26
C GLU A 128 -12.56 -10.87 0.18
N HIS A 129 -12.30 -9.99 1.16
CA HIS A 129 -12.27 -10.40 2.56
C HIS A 129 -13.61 -10.95 3.01
N PHE A 130 -14.70 -10.20 2.79
CA PHE A 130 -16.05 -10.63 3.20
C PHE A 130 -16.55 -11.82 2.37
N ALA A 131 -16.25 -11.87 1.07
CA ALA A 131 -16.60 -13.00 0.22
C ALA A 131 -15.94 -14.32 0.68
N ARG A 132 -14.65 -14.29 1.02
CA ARG A 132 -13.94 -15.46 1.59
C ARG A 132 -14.55 -15.93 2.92
N ALA A 133 -15.09 -15.02 3.70
CA ALA A 133 -15.78 -15.33 4.95
C ALA A 133 -17.24 -15.76 4.75
N GLY A 134 -17.73 -15.84 3.49
CA GLY A 134 -19.14 -16.18 3.20
C GLY A 134 -20.13 -15.09 3.63
N ARG A 135 -19.68 -13.85 3.80
CA ARG A 135 -20.50 -12.72 4.26
C ARG A 135 -20.83 -11.80 3.10
N PRO A 136 -22.05 -11.79 2.58
CA PRO A 136 -22.43 -10.85 1.51
C PRO A 136 -22.46 -9.42 2.05
N VAL A 137 -21.81 -8.49 1.32
CA VAL A 137 -21.75 -7.07 1.68
C VAL A 137 -22.02 -6.20 0.45
N GLU A 138 -22.56 -5.02 0.68
CA GLU A 138 -22.65 -3.94 -0.30
C GLU A 138 -21.47 -2.98 -0.06
N ILE A 139 -20.59 -2.81 -1.04
CA ILE A 139 -19.44 -1.92 -0.94
C ILE A 139 -19.81 -0.50 -1.36
N ILE A 140 -19.53 0.46 -0.49
CA ILE A 140 -19.67 1.89 -0.76
C ILE A 140 -18.27 2.49 -0.86
N THR A 141 -17.86 2.85 -2.07
CA THR A 141 -16.53 3.43 -2.29
C THR A 141 -16.52 4.90 -1.89
N VAL A 142 -15.61 5.27 -0.98
CA VAL A 142 -15.36 6.64 -0.54
C VAL A 142 -13.85 6.92 -0.58
N ASN A 143 -13.45 8.16 -0.88
CA ASN A 143 -12.04 8.51 -1.08
C ASN A 143 -11.33 9.04 0.18
N GLY A 144 -12.05 9.23 1.26
CA GLY A 144 -11.52 9.71 2.55
C GLY A 144 -12.61 9.84 3.60
N SER A 145 -12.21 10.10 4.85
CA SER A 145 -13.12 10.20 6.01
C SER A 145 -14.07 9.01 6.11
N VAL A 146 -13.53 7.83 5.91
CA VAL A 146 -14.29 6.56 5.89
C VAL A 146 -14.98 6.33 7.24
N GLU A 147 -14.31 6.72 8.34
CA GLU A 147 -14.77 6.60 9.73
C GLU A 147 -16.06 7.36 10.03
N VAL A 148 -16.40 8.35 9.22
CA VAL A 148 -17.65 9.14 9.38
C VAL A 148 -18.87 8.41 8.80
N ALA A 149 -18.67 7.46 7.89
CA ALA A 149 -19.76 6.79 7.19
C ALA A 149 -20.77 6.08 8.12
N PRO A 150 -20.36 5.36 9.17
CA PRO A 150 -21.30 4.76 10.13
C PRO A 150 -22.06 5.81 10.95
N LEU A 151 -21.40 6.89 11.34
CA LEU A 151 -22.03 7.96 12.14
C LEU A 151 -23.18 8.64 11.39
N LEU A 152 -23.08 8.72 10.07
CA LEU A 152 -24.12 9.32 9.20
C LEU A 152 -25.11 8.29 8.65
N GLY A 153 -25.01 7.02 9.05
CA GLY A 153 -25.89 5.95 8.55
C GLY A 153 -25.66 5.58 7.08
N LEU A 154 -24.55 6.03 6.47
CA LEU A 154 -24.18 5.67 5.11
C LEU A 154 -23.79 4.20 5.02
N ALA A 155 -22.99 3.71 5.95
CA ALA A 155 -22.56 2.32 6.04
C ALA A 155 -22.75 1.78 7.47
N HIS A 156 -22.72 0.46 7.61
CA HIS A 156 -22.74 -0.19 8.92
C HIS A 156 -21.32 -0.42 9.42
N TRP A 157 -20.43 -0.80 8.51
CA TRP A 157 -19.04 -1.13 8.79
C TRP A 157 -18.12 -0.32 7.87
N ILE A 158 -16.84 -0.30 8.21
CA ILE A 158 -15.82 0.29 7.38
C ILE A 158 -14.65 -0.68 7.17
N VAL A 159 -13.91 -0.45 6.10
CA VAL A 159 -12.56 -1.03 5.90
C VAL A 159 -11.61 0.12 5.64
N ASP A 160 -10.65 0.30 6.55
CA ASP A 160 -9.64 1.39 6.42
C ASP A 160 -8.31 1.03 7.08
N LEU A 161 -7.29 1.84 6.80
CA LEU A 161 -5.97 1.72 7.40
C LEU A 161 -5.98 2.19 8.85
N VAL A 162 -5.34 1.39 9.70
CA VAL A 162 -5.16 1.69 11.12
C VAL A 162 -3.69 1.55 11.50
N ASP A 163 -3.13 2.62 12.03
CA ASP A 163 -1.81 2.63 12.65
C ASP A 163 -1.96 2.39 14.17
N THR A 164 -2.39 3.37 14.92
CA THR A 164 -2.57 3.30 16.39
C THR A 164 -4.00 3.01 16.84
N GLY A 165 -4.99 3.15 15.96
CA GLY A 165 -6.42 2.98 16.26
C GLY A 165 -7.07 4.20 16.93
N ASN A 166 -6.35 5.30 17.14
CA ASN A 166 -6.90 6.48 17.80
C ASN A 166 -8.07 7.11 17.05
N THR A 167 -7.99 7.15 15.71
CA THR A 167 -9.09 7.69 14.86
C THR A 167 -10.35 6.84 14.99
N LEU A 168 -10.23 5.52 14.98
CA LEU A 168 -11.38 4.63 15.18
C LEU A 168 -12.04 4.89 16.54
N LYS A 169 -11.24 4.90 17.62
CA LYS A 169 -11.73 5.15 18.98
C LYS A 169 -12.42 6.50 19.13
N ALA A 170 -11.84 7.56 18.54
CA ALA A 170 -12.41 8.92 18.58
C ALA A 170 -13.78 8.99 17.89
N ASN A 171 -14.07 8.08 16.95
CA ASN A 171 -15.33 8.00 16.23
C ASN A 171 -16.24 6.84 16.73
N GLY A 172 -15.98 6.27 17.91
CA GLY A 172 -16.81 5.22 18.49
C GLY A 172 -16.75 3.89 17.76
N LEU A 173 -15.70 3.69 16.95
CA LEU A 173 -15.50 2.45 16.20
C LEU A 173 -14.52 1.52 16.90
N VAL A 174 -14.76 0.23 16.76
CA VAL A 174 -13.90 -0.85 17.26
C VAL A 174 -13.38 -1.68 16.09
N GLU A 175 -12.12 -2.04 16.17
CA GLU A 175 -11.48 -2.97 15.22
C GLU A 175 -12.08 -4.36 15.42
N ARG A 176 -12.53 -5.00 14.35
CA ARG A 176 -13.15 -6.32 14.35
C ARG A 176 -12.21 -7.39 13.79
N GLU A 177 -11.66 -7.15 12.62
CA GLU A 177 -10.79 -8.10 11.92
C GLU A 177 -9.67 -7.37 11.20
N THR A 178 -8.46 -7.94 11.24
CA THR A 178 -7.34 -7.48 10.40
C THR A 178 -7.41 -8.19 9.06
N ILE A 179 -7.43 -7.41 7.97
CA ILE A 179 -7.50 -7.90 6.60
C ILE A 179 -6.11 -8.11 6.02
N LEU A 180 -5.22 -7.13 6.24
CA LEU A 180 -3.88 -7.10 5.66
C LEU A 180 -2.91 -6.32 6.56
N THR A 181 -1.71 -6.85 6.77
CA THR A 181 -0.57 -6.06 7.29
C THR A 181 0.04 -5.28 6.14
N VAL A 182 0.25 -3.99 6.35
CA VAL A 182 0.68 -3.04 5.34
C VAL A 182 2.06 -2.49 5.67
N GLY A 183 2.91 -2.38 4.67
CA GLY A 183 4.22 -1.74 4.74
C GLY A 183 4.57 -1.04 3.43
N ALA A 184 5.65 -0.26 3.44
CA ALA A 184 6.17 0.35 2.22
C ALA A 184 6.99 -0.67 1.42
N VAL A 185 6.73 -0.72 0.11
CA VAL A 185 7.42 -1.60 -0.84
C VAL A 185 7.98 -0.79 -2.01
N LEU A 186 9.18 -1.17 -2.45
CA LEU A 186 9.73 -0.73 -3.73
C LEU A 186 9.13 -1.61 -4.83
N ILE A 187 8.56 -0.98 -5.84
CA ILE A 187 8.04 -1.67 -7.03
C ILE A 187 8.86 -1.28 -8.26
N ALA A 188 8.91 -2.16 -9.26
CA ALA A 188 9.69 -1.96 -10.47
C ALA A 188 8.91 -2.34 -11.73
N ASN A 189 9.09 -1.54 -12.79
CA ASN A 189 8.60 -1.87 -14.12
C ASN A 189 9.39 -3.05 -14.69
N ARG A 190 8.69 -4.06 -15.20
CA ARG A 190 9.30 -5.30 -15.72
C ARG A 190 10.25 -5.08 -16.89
N ALA A 191 9.89 -4.19 -17.81
CA ALA A 191 10.74 -3.89 -18.98
C ALA A 191 11.95 -3.05 -18.57
N SER A 192 11.76 -2.02 -17.74
CA SER A 192 12.83 -1.17 -17.22
C SER A 192 13.86 -1.98 -16.45
N GLN A 193 13.43 -2.92 -15.60
CA GLN A 193 14.35 -3.77 -14.86
C GLN A 193 15.31 -4.54 -15.79
N LYS A 194 14.81 -5.02 -16.93
CA LYS A 194 15.66 -5.71 -17.91
C LYS A 194 16.58 -4.75 -18.68
N LEU A 195 16.05 -3.59 -19.08
CA LEU A 195 16.77 -2.62 -19.91
C LEU A 195 17.82 -1.81 -19.14
N LYS A 196 17.60 -1.62 -17.83
CA LYS A 196 18.46 -0.82 -16.93
C LYS A 196 18.95 -1.65 -15.73
N LEU A 197 19.21 -2.94 -15.94
CA LEU A 197 19.48 -3.91 -14.88
C LEU A 197 20.59 -3.46 -13.91
N ASP A 198 21.72 -2.99 -14.42
CA ASP A 198 22.86 -2.58 -13.57
C ASP A 198 22.49 -1.39 -12.67
N GLN A 199 21.70 -0.44 -13.17
CA GLN A 199 21.24 0.70 -12.40
C GLN A 199 20.25 0.29 -11.32
N HIS A 200 19.31 -0.61 -11.64
CA HIS A 200 18.37 -1.18 -10.67
C HIS A 200 19.13 -1.91 -9.56
N LEU A 201 20.05 -2.81 -9.91
CA LEU A 201 20.84 -3.56 -8.93
C LEU A 201 21.71 -2.67 -8.05
N ALA A 202 22.36 -1.64 -8.64
CA ALA A 202 23.16 -0.70 -7.88
C ALA A 202 22.33 0.07 -6.84
N LEU A 203 21.14 0.54 -7.24
CA LEU A 203 20.23 1.24 -6.32
C LEU A 203 19.67 0.30 -5.25
N MET A 204 19.24 -0.92 -5.63
CA MET A 204 18.70 -1.90 -4.69
C MET A 204 19.69 -2.24 -3.59
N ARG A 205 20.96 -2.54 -3.92
CA ARG A 205 22.02 -2.81 -2.91
C ARG A 205 22.17 -1.65 -1.92
N ARG A 206 22.06 -0.40 -2.39
CA ARG A 206 22.13 0.79 -1.53
C ARG A 206 20.91 0.89 -0.61
N LEU A 207 19.72 0.55 -1.11
CA LEU A 207 18.49 0.57 -0.32
C LEU A 207 18.43 -0.60 0.69
N GLU A 208 18.82 -1.81 0.29
CA GLU A 208 18.92 -2.97 1.18
C GLU A 208 19.81 -2.71 2.39
N ALA A 209 20.95 -2.02 2.17
CA ALA A 209 21.89 -1.68 3.26
C ALA A 209 21.29 -0.71 4.30
N VAL A 210 20.21 0.00 3.98
CA VAL A 210 19.57 1.00 4.87
C VAL A 210 18.12 0.69 5.20
N ALA A 211 17.51 -0.31 4.53
CA ALA A 211 16.18 -0.78 4.87
C ALA A 211 16.22 -1.39 6.28
N ALA A 212 15.40 -0.87 7.20
CA ALA A 212 15.32 -1.46 8.53
C ALA A 212 14.71 -2.87 8.41
N PRO A 213 15.27 -3.90 9.08
CA PRO A 213 14.60 -5.19 9.16
C PRO A 213 13.22 -4.97 9.79
N GLN A 214 12.16 -5.44 9.14
CA GLN A 214 10.82 -5.49 9.73
C GLN A 214 10.93 -6.33 11.00
N GLY A 215 10.61 -5.75 12.17
CA GLY A 215 10.55 -6.50 13.42
C GLY A 215 9.65 -7.71 13.21
N GLY A 216 10.21 -8.91 13.37
CA GLY A 216 9.58 -10.17 13.01
C GLY A 216 8.27 -10.41 13.76
N GLY A 217 7.17 -10.19 13.07
CA GLY A 217 5.93 -10.88 13.37
C GLY A 217 6.02 -12.30 12.79
N PRO A 218 5.44 -13.32 13.42
CA PRO A 218 5.53 -14.68 12.90
C PRO A 218 4.90 -14.75 11.52
N SER A 219 5.69 -15.25 10.55
CA SER A 219 5.22 -15.59 9.21
C SER A 219 4.01 -16.52 9.34
N PRO A 220 2.86 -16.24 8.68
CA PRO A 220 1.78 -17.22 8.66
C PRO A 220 2.30 -18.46 7.93
N SER A 221 2.43 -19.55 8.69
CA SER A 221 2.73 -20.88 8.17
C SER A 221 1.66 -21.25 7.13
N ASN A 222 2.09 -21.42 5.90
CA ASN A 222 1.31 -21.92 4.80
C ASN A 222 0.81 -23.36 5.17
N PRO A 223 -0.50 -23.61 5.37
CA PRO A 223 -0.99 -24.95 5.58
C PRO A 223 -0.88 -25.71 4.26
N GLY A 224 -0.02 -26.73 4.27
CA GLY A 224 0.35 -27.54 3.12
C GLY A 224 -0.83 -28.04 2.30
N THR A 225 -0.65 -27.94 1.00
CA THR A 225 -1.42 -28.62 -0.03
C THR A 225 -1.21 -30.13 0.10
N THR A 226 -2.11 -30.82 0.76
CA THR A 226 -2.24 -32.28 0.63
C THR A 226 -3.04 -32.57 -0.63
N ALA A 227 -2.35 -33.08 -1.64
CA ALA A 227 -2.98 -33.63 -2.84
C ALA A 227 -3.82 -34.86 -2.46
N PRO A 228 -5.03 -35.06 -3.02
CA PRO A 228 -5.78 -36.29 -2.82
C PRO A 228 -5.18 -37.43 -3.65
N VAL A 229 -4.82 -38.53 -2.98
CA VAL A 229 -4.56 -39.82 -3.59
C VAL A 229 -5.90 -40.35 -4.08
N ARG A 230 -6.01 -40.65 -5.36
CA ARG A 230 -7.15 -41.39 -5.93
C ARG A 230 -6.88 -42.92 -5.79
N PRO A 231 -7.93 -43.70 -5.52
CA PRO A 231 -7.87 -45.15 -5.55
C PRO A 231 -7.73 -45.72 -6.96
#